data_22d87bef91aa95aff9d1e28e61f61af8
#
_entry.id   22d87bef91aa95aff9d1e28e61f61af8
#
_cell.length_a   1.000
_cell.length_b   1.000
_cell.length_c   1.000
_cell.angle_alpha   90.00
_cell.angle_beta   90.00
_cell.angle_gamma   90.00
#
_symmetry.space_group_name_H-M   'P 1'
#
loop_
_entity.id
_entity.type
_entity.pdbx_description
1 polymer ?
#
loop_
_entity_poly.entity_id
_entity_poly.type
_entity_poly.pdbx_seq_one_letter_code
_entity_poly.pdbx_strand_id
1 'polypeptide(L)'
;APGFGDRRKEMLQDIAVLTGGTVISSTLNMELSNATMNDLGHCRQVVVTKDTTTIVDGDGTAEAIKERAHMIRSAIATTTSDYDREKLQERLAKLSGGVAVIKVGAQTEVAMKEQKLRVEDALNATRAAVEEGIVAGGGTAQVNAIEAVEKLVATLHGDEKTGARIIATALQAPIRQIAQNAGVDGSVVYEKIRSSGKVGYGYNAYTEEYVDMIPAGIVDPTKVTRSSLENAASIASCVL
;
A
#
# COMPACT_ATOMS: atom_id res chain seq x y z
N ALA A 1 19.75 11.72 -2.24
CA ALA A 1 19.80 11.74 -0.77
C ALA A 1 18.39 11.52 -0.22
N PRO A 2 18.21 10.74 0.85
CA PRO A 2 16.90 10.47 1.42
C PRO A 2 16.36 11.71 2.14
N GLY A 3 15.11 12.11 1.81
CA GLY A 3 14.42 13.22 2.47
C GLY A 3 15.03 14.62 2.22
N PHE A 4 14.49 15.59 2.96
CA PHE A 4 14.88 17.01 2.88
C PHE A 4 15.07 17.60 4.28
N GLY A 5 15.85 18.69 4.38
CA GLY A 5 16.07 19.44 5.62
C GLY A 5 16.66 18.58 6.76
N ASP A 6 16.19 18.79 7.97
CA ASP A 6 16.69 18.08 9.15
C ASP A 6 16.34 16.57 9.12
N ARG A 7 15.24 16.18 8.51
CA ARG A 7 14.90 14.77 8.31
C ARG A 7 15.93 14.02 7.49
N ARG A 8 16.55 14.69 6.50
CA ARG A 8 17.65 14.09 5.73
C ARG A 8 18.85 13.76 6.61
N LYS A 9 19.21 14.66 7.55
CA LYS A 9 20.30 14.42 8.49
C LYS A 9 20.03 13.19 9.35
N GLU A 10 18.82 13.10 9.87
CA GLU A 10 18.38 11.96 10.70
C GLU A 10 18.38 10.64 9.92
N MET A 11 17.90 10.64 8.66
CA MET A 11 17.90 9.44 7.81
C MET A 11 19.34 9.03 7.42
N LEU A 12 20.22 9.98 7.15
CA LEU A 12 21.64 9.69 6.90
C LEU A 12 22.32 9.10 8.13
N GLN A 13 21.97 9.58 9.33
CA GLN A 13 22.47 9.02 10.59
C GLN A 13 21.97 7.58 10.80
N ASP A 14 20.71 7.29 10.45
CA ASP A 14 20.17 5.94 10.51
C ASP A 14 20.93 4.99 9.57
N ILE A 15 21.25 5.44 8.35
CA ILE A 15 22.05 4.69 7.38
C ILE A 15 23.49 4.47 7.91
N ALA A 16 24.12 5.50 8.47
CA ALA A 16 25.46 5.39 9.03
C ALA A 16 25.51 4.36 10.17
N VAL A 17 24.56 4.41 11.09
CA VAL A 17 24.45 3.42 12.19
C VAL A 17 24.23 2.00 11.64
N LEU A 18 23.39 1.84 10.61
CA LEU A 18 23.12 0.55 10.00
C LEU A 18 24.35 -0.05 9.30
N THR A 19 25.20 0.80 8.70
CA THR A 19 26.33 0.37 7.88
C THR A 19 27.69 0.49 8.58
N GLY A 20 27.72 1.06 9.79
CA GLY A 20 28.95 1.33 10.52
C GLY A 20 29.77 2.51 9.95
N GLY A 21 29.15 3.36 9.11
CA GLY A 21 29.80 4.52 8.53
C GLY A 21 29.63 5.81 9.34
N THR A 22 30.18 6.90 8.84
CA THR A 22 30.14 8.23 9.48
C THR A 22 29.41 9.22 8.58
N VAL A 23 28.48 10.01 9.15
CA VAL A 23 27.83 11.11 8.41
C VAL A 23 28.77 12.33 8.38
N ILE A 24 29.23 12.70 7.20
CA ILE A 24 30.03 13.91 7.02
C ILE A 24 29.08 15.10 6.93
N SER A 25 29.20 16.04 7.87
CA SER A 25 28.33 17.20 7.94
C SER A 25 29.10 18.43 8.36
N SER A 26 28.87 19.55 7.68
CA SER A 26 29.39 20.85 8.04
C SER A 26 28.99 21.32 9.45
N THR A 27 27.85 20.84 9.96
CA THR A 27 27.41 21.13 11.34
C THR A 27 28.28 20.45 12.39
N LEU A 28 29.05 19.43 12.01
CA LEU A 28 30.04 18.75 12.85
C LEU A 28 31.49 19.18 12.53
N ASN A 29 31.66 20.29 11.82
CA ASN A 29 32.97 20.75 11.31
C ASN A 29 33.72 19.68 10.47
N MET A 30 32.97 18.81 9.78
CA MET A 30 33.55 17.82 8.90
C MET A 30 33.42 18.28 7.44
N GLU A 31 34.53 18.18 6.71
CA GLU A 31 34.59 18.48 5.28
C GLU A 31 34.75 17.19 4.47
N LEU A 32 34.11 17.14 3.33
CA LEU A 32 34.16 15.96 2.45
C LEU A 32 35.57 15.70 1.91
N SER A 33 36.38 16.77 1.79
CA SER A 33 37.81 16.72 1.41
C SER A 33 38.68 15.90 2.38
N ASN A 34 38.25 15.80 3.64
CA ASN A 34 38.96 15.10 4.71
C ASN A 34 38.43 13.68 4.94
N ALA A 35 37.43 13.23 4.14
CA ALA A 35 36.87 11.91 4.26
C ALA A 35 37.89 10.82 3.87
N THR A 36 37.90 9.76 4.66
CA THR A 36 38.75 8.59 4.47
C THR A 36 37.93 7.33 4.20
N MET A 37 38.60 6.24 3.83
CA MET A 37 37.94 4.96 3.68
C MET A 37 37.31 4.44 4.97
N ASN A 38 37.79 4.87 6.13
CA ASN A 38 37.26 4.49 7.43
C ASN A 38 35.90 5.14 7.76
N ASP A 39 35.55 6.21 7.06
CA ASP A 39 34.26 6.89 7.20
C ASP A 39 33.16 6.23 6.37
N LEU A 40 33.53 5.35 5.44
CA LEU A 40 32.57 4.60 4.61
C LEU A 40 31.98 3.45 5.41
N GLY A 41 30.66 3.33 5.33
CA GLY A 41 29.96 2.16 5.85
C GLY A 41 30.08 0.96 4.90
N HIS A 42 29.82 -0.23 5.44
CA HIS A 42 29.86 -1.49 4.71
C HIS A 42 28.48 -2.19 4.74
N CYS A 43 28.18 -2.92 3.70
CA CYS A 43 27.00 -3.77 3.65
C CYS A 43 27.19 -4.88 2.61
N ARG A 44 26.43 -5.96 2.70
CA ARG A 44 26.53 -7.07 1.76
C ARG A 44 26.05 -6.70 0.36
N GLN A 45 24.98 -5.91 0.24
CA GLN A 45 24.41 -5.54 -1.05
C GLN A 45 23.68 -4.19 -0.97
N VAL A 46 23.84 -3.37 -2.02
CA VAL A 46 23.03 -2.17 -2.23
C VAL A 46 22.34 -2.28 -3.59
N VAL A 47 21.05 -2.05 -3.59
CA VAL A 47 20.24 -1.95 -4.82
C VAL A 47 19.72 -0.54 -4.93
N VAL A 48 20.15 0.18 -5.97
CA VAL A 48 19.74 1.56 -6.25
C VAL A 48 18.84 1.58 -7.47
N THR A 49 17.66 2.16 -7.32
CA THR A 49 16.73 2.44 -8.40
C THR A 49 16.55 3.95 -8.55
N LYS A 50 15.69 4.39 -9.46
CA LYS A 50 15.35 5.81 -9.62
C LYS A 50 14.78 6.41 -8.33
N ASP A 51 13.94 5.67 -7.62
CA ASP A 51 13.13 6.17 -6.52
C ASP A 51 13.54 5.61 -5.15
N THR A 52 14.27 4.48 -5.12
CA THR A 52 14.62 3.78 -3.88
C THR A 52 16.07 3.34 -3.83
N THR A 53 16.61 3.32 -2.62
CA THR A 53 17.90 2.68 -2.30
C THR A 53 17.67 1.67 -1.19
N THR A 54 17.94 0.39 -1.49
CA THR A 54 17.80 -0.71 -0.54
C THR A 54 19.18 -1.18 -0.10
N ILE A 55 19.45 -1.14 1.19
CA ILE A 55 20.69 -1.61 1.81
C ILE A 55 20.39 -2.92 2.53
N VAL A 56 21.11 -3.97 2.21
CA VAL A 56 20.89 -5.32 2.76
C VAL A 56 22.11 -5.73 3.57
N ASP A 57 21.89 -6.16 4.80
CA ASP A 57 22.91 -6.62 5.75
C ASP A 57 24.06 -5.61 5.90
N GLY A 58 23.79 -4.52 6.57
CA GLY A 58 24.81 -3.53 6.95
C GLY A 58 25.67 -4.03 8.12
N ASP A 59 26.93 -3.64 8.14
CA ASP A 59 27.94 -4.06 9.14
C ASP A 59 27.91 -3.21 10.42
N GLY A 60 26.86 -2.42 10.66
CA GLY A 60 26.67 -1.71 11.91
C GLY A 60 26.55 -2.65 13.12
N THR A 61 27.10 -2.23 14.26
CA THR A 61 27.02 -3.06 15.47
C THR A 61 25.58 -3.17 15.98
N ALA A 62 25.20 -4.36 16.48
CA ALA A 62 23.87 -4.60 17.02
C ALA A 62 23.54 -3.65 18.19
N GLU A 63 24.53 -3.26 18.99
CA GLU A 63 24.42 -2.33 20.10
C GLU A 63 24.06 -0.93 19.61
N ALA A 64 24.79 -0.39 18.62
CA ALA A 64 24.50 0.92 18.03
C ALA A 64 23.12 0.98 17.38
N ILE A 65 22.72 -0.08 16.67
CA ILE A 65 21.39 -0.20 16.08
C ILE A 65 20.28 -0.19 17.15
N LYS A 66 20.46 -0.96 18.24
CA LYS A 66 19.52 -1.00 19.37
C LYS A 66 19.41 0.36 20.07
N GLU A 67 20.54 1.02 20.31
CA GLU A 67 20.57 2.35 20.93
C GLU A 67 19.85 3.38 20.04
N ARG A 68 20.13 3.39 18.75
CA ARG A 68 19.44 4.26 17.80
C ARG A 68 17.93 3.99 17.75
N ALA A 69 17.54 2.72 17.72
CA ALA A 69 16.13 2.33 17.77
C ALA A 69 15.45 2.79 19.08
N HIS A 70 16.15 2.73 20.21
CA HIS A 70 15.64 3.22 21.48
C HIS A 70 15.43 4.75 21.45
N MET A 71 16.36 5.51 20.90
CA MET A 71 16.22 6.97 20.73
C MET A 71 14.99 7.32 19.90
N ILE A 72 14.77 6.61 18.77
CA ILE A 72 13.59 6.82 17.93
C ILE A 72 12.30 6.47 18.69
N ARG A 73 12.26 5.37 19.46
CA ARG A 73 11.08 5.02 20.29
C ARG A 73 10.78 6.10 21.34
N SER A 74 11.79 6.64 21.96
CA SER A 74 11.64 7.74 22.94
C SER A 74 11.08 8.99 22.26
N ALA A 75 11.54 9.32 21.06
CA ALA A 75 11.01 10.44 20.28
C ALA A 75 9.54 10.21 19.86
N ILE A 76 9.15 8.97 19.51
CA ILE A 76 7.74 8.61 19.23
C ILE A 76 6.86 8.86 20.44
N ALA A 77 7.33 8.54 21.64
CA ALA A 77 6.58 8.70 22.88
C ALA A 77 6.37 10.17 23.28
N THR A 78 7.28 11.05 22.88
CA THR A 78 7.26 12.46 23.27
C THR A 78 6.67 13.40 22.22
N THR A 79 6.56 12.97 20.96
CA THR A 79 6.02 13.83 19.90
C THR A 79 4.51 14.01 20.03
N THR A 80 4.06 15.25 19.83
CA THR A 80 2.64 15.65 19.83
C THR A 80 2.04 15.68 18.42
N SER A 81 2.89 15.62 17.37
CA SER A 81 2.49 15.64 15.97
C SER A 81 2.25 14.22 15.46
N ASP A 82 1.05 13.93 14.99
CA ASP A 82 0.71 12.63 14.40
C ASP A 82 1.52 12.32 13.15
N TYR A 83 1.78 13.35 12.33
CA TYR A 83 2.63 13.22 11.14
C TYR A 83 4.07 12.87 11.50
N ASP A 84 4.67 13.53 12.51
CA ASP A 84 6.03 13.21 12.93
C ASP A 84 6.10 11.84 13.59
N ARG A 85 5.06 11.44 14.32
CA ARG A 85 4.94 10.09 14.89
C ARG A 85 4.96 9.03 13.80
N GLU A 86 4.19 9.20 12.73
CA GLU A 86 4.18 8.30 11.58
C GLU A 86 5.58 8.18 10.93
N LYS A 87 6.26 9.31 10.70
CA LYS A 87 7.59 9.33 10.10
C LYS A 87 8.68 8.71 10.99
N LEU A 88 8.57 8.87 12.29
CA LEU A 88 9.44 8.19 13.27
C LEU A 88 9.18 6.68 13.28
N GLN A 89 7.93 6.24 13.19
CA GLN A 89 7.57 4.83 13.08
C GLN A 89 8.11 4.18 11.80
N GLU A 90 8.03 4.87 10.66
CA GLU A 90 8.67 4.42 9.41
C GLU A 90 10.19 4.22 9.57
N ARG A 91 10.88 5.17 10.20
CA ARG A 91 12.32 5.08 10.45
C ARG A 91 12.66 3.90 11.35
N LEU A 92 11.90 3.75 12.44
CA LEU A 92 12.07 2.63 13.37
C LEU A 92 11.89 1.28 12.68
N ALA A 93 10.87 1.16 11.84
CA ALA A 93 10.60 -0.06 11.08
C ALA A 93 11.76 -0.40 10.11
N LYS A 94 12.30 0.59 9.40
CA LYS A 94 13.45 0.41 8.50
C LYS A 94 14.72 0.00 9.24
N LEU A 95 14.94 0.53 10.43
CA LEU A 95 16.14 0.24 11.23
C LEU A 95 16.04 -1.12 11.96
N SER A 96 14.85 -1.49 12.43
CA SER A 96 14.62 -2.68 13.28
C SER A 96 14.11 -3.89 12.51
N GLY A 97 13.49 -3.68 11.35
CA GLY A 97 12.74 -4.71 10.64
C GLY A 97 13.55 -5.58 9.68
N GLY A 98 14.77 -5.19 9.35
CA GLY A 98 15.55 -5.85 8.32
C GLY A 98 14.97 -5.70 6.91
N VAL A 99 15.58 -6.36 5.92
CA VAL A 99 15.14 -6.39 4.53
C VAL A 99 14.87 -7.83 4.11
N ALA A 100 13.62 -8.13 3.78
CA ALA A 100 13.28 -9.39 3.15
C ALA A 100 13.53 -9.33 1.64
N VAL A 101 14.28 -10.28 1.12
CA VAL A 101 14.57 -10.39 -0.33
C VAL A 101 13.83 -11.60 -0.89
N ILE A 102 12.82 -11.33 -1.72
CA ILE A 102 12.10 -12.37 -2.45
C ILE A 102 12.78 -12.55 -3.81
N LYS A 103 13.43 -13.69 -4.02
CA LYS A 103 14.04 -14.04 -5.32
C LYS A 103 12.99 -14.71 -6.20
N VAL A 104 12.76 -14.15 -7.37
CA VAL A 104 11.82 -14.65 -8.36
C VAL A 104 12.61 -15.18 -9.56
N GLY A 105 12.24 -16.35 -10.07
CA GLY A 105 12.86 -16.96 -11.23
C GLY A 105 11.83 -17.72 -12.06
N ALA A 106 12.07 -17.80 -13.38
CA ALA A 106 11.26 -18.58 -14.31
C ALA A 106 12.12 -19.05 -15.47
N GLN A 107 11.59 -19.96 -16.30
CA GLN A 107 12.31 -20.51 -17.44
C GLN A 107 12.49 -19.50 -18.60
N THR A 108 11.63 -18.48 -18.68
CA THR A 108 11.71 -17.43 -19.70
C THR A 108 11.71 -16.04 -19.05
N GLU A 109 12.30 -15.07 -19.74
CA GLU A 109 12.34 -13.67 -19.28
C GLU A 109 10.93 -13.08 -19.12
N VAL A 110 10.00 -13.42 -20.02
CA VAL A 110 8.61 -12.96 -19.95
C VAL A 110 7.92 -13.51 -18.72
N ALA A 111 8.01 -14.80 -18.47
CA ALA A 111 7.45 -15.45 -17.29
C ALA A 111 8.06 -14.92 -15.98
N MET A 112 9.36 -14.62 -15.98
CA MET A 112 10.02 -14.02 -14.83
C MET A 112 9.50 -12.59 -14.54
N LYS A 113 9.32 -11.78 -15.58
CA LYS A 113 8.73 -10.44 -15.45
C LYS A 113 7.30 -10.51 -14.95
N GLU A 114 6.49 -11.42 -15.46
CA GLU A 114 5.12 -11.63 -15.00
C GLU A 114 5.08 -11.99 -13.51
N GLN A 115 5.87 -12.97 -13.07
CA GLN A 115 5.95 -13.35 -11.67
C GLN A 115 6.42 -12.20 -10.79
N LYS A 116 7.42 -11.43 -11.23
CA LYS A 116 7.90 -10.25 -10.50
C LYS A 116 6.77 -9.23 -10.30
N LEU A 117 6.04 -8.89 -11.35
CA LEU A 117 4.92 -7.96 -11.29
C LEU A 117 3.79 -8.46 -10.38
N ARG A 118 3.52 -9.76 -10.41
CA ARG A 118 2.51 -10.39 -9.53
C ARG A 118 2.91 -10.32 -8.06
N VAL A 119 4.17 -10.55 -7.72
CA VAL A 119 4.68 -10.39 -6.34
C VAL A 119 4.66 -8.93 -5.92
N GLU A 120 5.03 -8.01 -6.81
CA GLU A 120 5.01 -6.57 -6.54
C GLU A 120 3.57 -6.05 -6.29
N ASP A 121 2.61 -6.53 -7.08
CA ASP A 121 1.18 -6.23 -6.89
C ASP A 121 0.68 -6.74 -5.54
N ALA A 122 0.95 -7.99 -5.20
CA ALA A 122 0.60 -8.57 -3.91
C ALA A 122 1.20 -7.81 -2.72
N LEU A 123 2.46 -7.34 -2.85
CA LEU A 123 3.12 -6.54 -1.84
C LEU A 123 2.42 -5.19 -1.64
N ASN A 124 2.09 -4.52 -2.74
CA ASN A 124 1.40 -3.22 -2.71
C ASN A 124 -0.03 -3.36 -2.14
N ALA A 125 -0.75 -4.40 -2.54
CA ALA A 125 -2.07 -4.72 -1.98
C ALA A 125 -2.00 -4.99 -0.46
N THR A 126 -0.99 -5.74 -0.01
CA THR A 126 -0.78 -6.02 1.41
C THR A 126 -0.48 -4.74 2.20
N ARG A 127 0.36 -3.84 1.68
CA ARG A 127 0.64 -2.54 2.30
C ARG A 127 -0.62 -1.70 2.43
N ALA A 128 -1.40 -1.59 1.36
CA ALA A 128 -2.67 -0.88 1.37
C ALA A 128 -3.67 -1.47 2.38
N ALA A 129 -3.70 -2.80 2.51
CA ALA A 129 -4.54 -3.49 3.49
C ALA A 129 -4.11 -3.24 4.95
N VAL A 130 -2.81 -3.11 5.21
CA VAL A 130 -2.29 -2.75 6.54
C VAL A 130 -2.68 -1.31 6.93
N GLU A 131 -2.75 -0.40 5.94
CA GLU A 131 -3.07 1.01 6.19
C GLU A 131 -4.57 1.25 6.51
N GLU A 132 -5.48 0.65 5.76
CA GLU A 132 -6.93 0.92 5.86
C GLU A 132 -7.79 -0.33 6.05
N GLY A 133 -7.19 -1.49 6.26
CA GLY A 133 -7.93 -2.74 6.41
C GLY A 133 -8.38 -3.35 5.07
N ILE A 134 -9.25 -4.34 5.19
CA ILE A 134 -9.77 -5.13 4.07
C ILE A 134 -11.29 -5.07 3.99
N VAL A 135 -11.82 -5.27 2.80
CA VAL A 135 -13.25 -5.44 2.50
C VAL A 135 -13.49 -6.72 1.73
N ALA A 136 -14.74 -7.13 1.60
CA ALA A 136 -15.12 -8.25 0.74
C ALA A 136 -14.72 -7.97 -0.72
N GLY A 137 -13.92 -8.86 -1.29
CA GLY A 137 -13.36 -8.71 -2.63
C GLY A 137 -14.34 -9.06 -3.75
N GLY A 138 -13.80 -9.13 -4.97
CA GLY A 138 -14.54 -9.55 -6.15
C GLY A 138 -15.70 -8.63 -6.54
N GLY A 139 -15.64 -7.34 -6.23
CA GLY A 139 -16.71 -6.38 -6.51
C GLY A 139 -17.85 -6.40 -5.48
N THR A 140 -17.78 -7.25 -4.45
CA THR A 140 -18.83 -7.39 -3.44
C THR A 140 -18.99 -6.15 -2.58
N ALA A 141 -17.87 -5.52 -2.18
CA ALA A 141 -17.92 -4.29 -1.38
C ALA A 141 -18.64 -3.15 -2.10
N GLN A 142 -18.43 -3.01 -3.41
CA GLN A 142 -19.12 -2.02 -4.23
C GLN A 142 -20.62 -2.30 -4.29
N VAL A 143 -21.04 -3.56 -4.45
CA VAL A 143 -22.47 -3.94 -4.44
C VAL A 143 -23.10 -3.61 -3.08
N ASN A 144 -22.42 -3.89 -1.97
CA ASN A 144 -22.91 -3.55 -0.63
C ASN A 144 -23.07 -2.05 -0.42
N ALA A 145 -22.22 -1.22 -1.06
CA ALA A 145 -22.31 0.23 -0.98
C ALA A 145 -23.51 0.83 -1.74
N ILE A 146 -24.10 0.11 -2.69
CA ILE A 146 -25.24 0.59 -3.51
C ILE A 146 -26.41 1.00 -2.63
N GLU A 147 -26.73 0.26 -1.58
CA GLU A 147 -27.86 0.57 -0.69
C GLU A 147 -27.70 1.95 -0.04
N ALA A 148 -26.48 2.31 0.38
CA ALA A 148 -26.19 3.63 0.96
C ALA A 148 -26.38 4.74 -0.08
N VAL A 149 -25.95 4.51 -1.32
CA VAL A 149 -26.13 5.46 -2.42
C VAL A 149 -27.62 5.59 -2.79
N GLU A 150 -28.38 4.52 -2.82
CA GLU A 150 -29.82 4.55 -3.12
C GLU A 150 -30.61 5.33 -2.04
N LYS A 151 -30.24 5.19 -0.77
CA LYS A 151 -30.79 6.01 0.32
C LYS A 151 -30.53 7.51 0.09
N LEU A 152 -29.31 7.86 -0.35
CA LEU A 152 -28.98 9.24 -0.71
C LEU A 152 -29.80 9.71 -1.93
N VAL A 153 -29.90 8.90 -2.99
CA VAL A 153 -30.71 9.19 -4.19
C VAL A 153 -32.16 9.54 -3.84
N ALA A 154 -32.71 8.92 -2.81
CA ALA A 154 -34.08 9.20 -2.37
C ALA A 154 -34.26 10.62 -1.79
N THR A 155 -33.20 11.23 -1.27
CA THR A 155 -33.20 12.59 -0.69
C THR A 155 -32.86 13.69 -1.69
N LEU A 156 -32.27 13.35 -2.84
CA LEU A 156 -31.81 14.29 -3.86
C LEU A 156 -32.86 14.57 -4.93
N HIS A 157 -32.73 15.72 -5.62
CA HIS A 157 -33.61 16.17 -6.68
C HIS A 157 -32.80 16.64 -7.90
N GLY A 158 -33.45 16.69 -9.08
CA GLY A 158 -32.84 17.22 -10.33
C GLY A 158 -31.57 16.49 -10.73
N ASP A 159 -30.56 17.23 -11.13
CA ASP A 159 -29.29 16.72 -11.68
C ASP A 159 -28.45 15.99 -10.63
N GLU A 160 -28.48 16.42 -9.36
CA GLU A 160 -27.80 15.74 -8.27
C GLU A 160 -28.34 14.30 -8.09
N LYS A 161 -29.64 14.11 -8.20
CA LYS A 161 -30.27 12.79 -8.19
C LYS A 161 -29.81 11.93 -9.36
N THR A 162 -29.69 12.53 -10.55
CA THR A 162 -29.22 11.85 -11.73
C THR A 162 -27.76 11.42 -11.57
N GLY A 163 -26.89 12.30 -11.08
CA GLY A 163 -25.48 11.99 -10.78
C GLY A 163 -25.34 10.85 -9.78
N ALA A 164 -26.09 10.88 -8.66
CA ALA A 164 -26.07 9.80 -7.67
C ALA A 164 -26.55 8.44 -8.25
N ARG A 165 -27.54 8.44 -9.15
CA ARG A 165 -27.97 7.23 -9.88
C ARG A 165 -26.89 6.67 -10.80
N ILE A 166 -26.11 7.54 -11.46
CA ILE A 166 -24.98 7.11 -12.27
C ILE A 166 -23.95 6.37 -11.40
N ILE A 167 -23.63 6.88 -10.20
CA ILE A 167 -22.75 6.21 -9.26
C ILE A 167 -23.31 4.85 -8.84
N ALA A 168 -24.59 4.75 -8.47
CA ALA A 168 -25.24 3.50 -8.11
C ALA A 168 -25.18 2.43 -9.24
N THR A 169 -25.26 2.88 -10.48
CA THR A 169 -25.12 2.00 -11.65
C THR A 169 -23.65 1.59 -11.86
N ALA A 170 -22.71 2.52 -11.72
CA ALA A 170 -21.28 2.27 -11.89
C ALA A 170 -20.75 1.27 -10.86
N LEU A 171 -21.23 1.29 -9.62
CA LEU A 171 -20.87 0.34 -8.56
C LEU A 171 -21.20 -1.13 -8.90
N GLN A 172 -22.06 -1.38 -9.87
CA GLN A 172 -22.37 -2.74 -10.33
C GLN A 172 -21.30 -3.26 -11.33
N ALA A 173 -20.54 -2.37 -11.96
CA ALA A 173 -19.67 -2.75 -13.06
C ALA A 173 -18.57 -3.75 -12.66
N PRO A 174 -17.88 -3.63 -11.51
CA PRO A 174 -16.81 -4.56 -11.14
C PRO A 174 -17.28 -6.02 -11.07
N ILE A 175 -18.34 -6.31 -10.34
CA ILE A 175 -18.86 -7.69 -10.20
C ILE A 175 -19.41 -8.23 -11.53
N ARG A 176 -20.08 -7.38 -12.31
CA ARG A 176 -20.58 -7.78 -13.62
C ARG A 176 -19.45 -8.15 -14.57
N GLN A 177 -18.36 -7.36 -14.58
CA GLN A 177 -17.20 -7.64 -15.42
C GLN A 177 -16.47 -8.91 -14.98
N ILE A 178 -16.29 -9.13 -13.67
CA ILE A 178 -15.69 -10.37 -13.15
C ILE A 178 -16.49 -11.59 -13.57
N ALA A 179 -17.82 -11.56 -13.41
CA ALA A 179 -18.70 -12.65 -13.82
C ALA A 179 -18.64 -12.88 -15.34
N GLN A 180 -18.66 -11.84 -16.14
CA GLN A 180 -18.55 -11.92 -17.59
C GLN A 180 -17.22 -12.51 -18.03
N ASN A 181 -16.10 -12.13 -17.38
CA ASN A 181 -14.79 -12.72 -17.65
C ASN A 181 -14.71 -14.21 -17.30
N ALA A 182 -15.54 -14.67 -16.35
CA ALA A 182 -15.73 -16.08 -16.02
C ALA A 182 -16.74 -16.81 -16.92
N GLY A 183 -17.31 -16.13 -17.92
CA GLY A 183 -18.29 -16.71 -18.84
C GLY A 183 -19.73 -16.76 -18.31
N VAL A 184 -20.04 -16.06 -17.21
CA VAL A 184 -21.35 -16.03 -16.57
C VAL A 184 -22.02 -14.68 -16.77
N ASP A 185 -23.34 -14.63 -16.88
CA ASP A 185 -24.08 -13.37 -16.99
C ASP A 185 -23.94 -12.55 -15.68
N GLY A 186 -23.25 -11.42 -15.78
CA GLY A 186 -23.01 -10.52 -14.66
C GLY A 186 -24.27 -9.91 -14.06
N SER A 187 -25.38 -9.83 -14.80
CA SER A 187 -26.65 -9.33 -14.30
C SER A 187 -27.30 -10.34 -13.36
N VAL A 188 -27.22 -11.62 -13.68
CA VAL A 188 -27.73 -12.72 -12.84
C VAL A 188 -26.92 -12.79 -11.54
N VAL A 189 -25.59 -12.70 -11.64
CA VAL A 189 -24.71 -12.72 -10.46
C VAL A 189 -24.99 -11.53 -9.54
N TYR A 190 -25.06 -10.32 -10.10
CA TYR A 190 -25.38 -9.11 -9.36
C TYR A 190 -26.72 -9.22 -8.63
N GLU A 191 -27.79 -9.63 -9.34
CA GLU A 191 -29.15 -9.73 -8.75
C GLU A 191 -29.19 -10.76 -7.63
N LYS A 192 -28.50 -11.89 -7.77
CA LYS A 192 -28.44 -12.93 -6.75
C LYS A 192 -27.71 -12.46 -5.48
N ILE A 193 -26.64 -11.69 -5.63
CA ILE A 193 -25.92 -11.09 -4.49
C ILE A 193 -26.82 -10.06 -3.81
N ARG A 194 -27.43 -9.13 -4.57
CA ARG A 194 -28.30 -8.09 -4.04
C ARG A 194 -29.52 -8.66 -3.32
N SER A 195 -30.21 -9.65 -3.92
CA SER A 195 -31.41 -10.27 -3.35
C SER A 195 -31.13 -11.08 -2.08
N SER A 196 -29.87 -11.49 -1.85
CA SER A 196 -29.48 -12.19 -0.62
C SER A 196 -29.60 -11.32 0.63
N GLY A 197 -29.48 -9.99 0.51
CA GLY A 197 -29.49 -9.04 1.62
C GLY A 197 -28.33 -9.21 2.62
N LYS A 198 -27.34 -10.04 2.31
CA LYS A 198 -26.22 -10.34 3.21
C LYS A 198 -25.00 -9.50 2.84
N VAL A 199 -24.46 -8.77 3.82
CA VAL A 199 -23.20 -8.04 3.68
C VAL A 199 -22.05 -9.05 3.58
N GLY A 200 -21.16 -8.85 2.60
CA GLY A 200 -19.99 -9.73 2.39
C GLY A 200 -20.28 -11.00 1.59
N TYR A 201 -21.51 -11.29 1.25
CA TYR A 201 -21.88 -12.41 0.40
C TYR A 201 -21.66 -12.07 -1.07
N GLY A 202 -20.84 -12.85 -1.75
CA GLY A 202 -20.40 -12.58 -3.11
C GLY A 202 -20.27 -13.83 -3.98
N TYR A 203 -19.74 -13.66 -5.18
CA TYR A 203 -19.52 -14.72 -6.15
C TYR A 203 -18.03 -15.02 -6.32
N ASN A 204 -17.64 -16.26 -6.01
CA ASN A 204 -16.30 -16.77 -6.29
C ASN A 204 -16.25 -17.25 -7.75
N ALA A 205 -15.68 -16.46 -8.63
CA ALA A 205 -15.59 -16.77 -10.05
C ALA A 205 -14.66 -17.97 -10.37
N TYR A 206 -13.82 -18.40 -9.43
CA TYR A 206 -12.94 -19.55 -9.62
C TYR A 206 -13.65 -20.88 -9.37
N THR A 207 -14.52 -20.96 -8.34
CA THR A 207 -15.30 -22.17 -8.00
C THR A 207 -16.73 -22.11 -8.52
N GLU A 208 -17.16 -20.98 -9.09
CA GLU A 208 -18.52 -20.70 -9.54
C GLU A 208 -19.58 -20.77 -8.43
N GLU A 209 -19.15 -20.52 -7.18
CA GLU A 209 -20.01 -20.62 -5.99
C GLU A 209 -20.27 -19.25 -5.37
N TYR A 210 -21.40 -19.17 -4.67
CA TYR A 210 -21.75 -17.99 -3.88
C TYR A 210 -21.37 -18.23 -2.41
N VAL A 211 -20.46 -17.42 -1.91
CA VAL A 211 -19.83 -17.60 -0.58
C VAL A 211 -19.75 -16.29 0.20
N ASP A 212 -19.51 -16.40 1.50
CA ASP A 212 -19.06 -15.26 2.30
C ASP A 212 -17.58 -15.00 1.96
N MET A 213 -17.31 -13.84 1.35
CA MET A 213 -16.05 -13.53 0.69
C MET A 213 -14.88 -13.42 1.66
N ILE A 214 -15.07 -12.82 2.85
CA ILE A 214 -14.00 -12.64 3.82
C ILE A 214 -13.53 -13.98 4.39
N PRO A 215 -14.40 -14.87 4.92
CA PRO A 215 -13.99 -16.20 5.36
C PRO A 215 -13.42 -17.06 4.24
N ALA A 216 -13.89 -16.88 3.01
CA ALA A 216 -13.36 -17.59 1.85
C ALA A 216 -11.97 -17.08 1.40
N GLY A 217 -11.42 -16.03 2.05
CA GLY A 217 -10.13 -15.43 1.70
C GLY A 217 -10.15 -14.55 0.46
N ILE A 218 -11.33 -14.17 -0.04
CA ILE A 218 -11.51 -13.30 -1.20
C ILE A 218 -11.71 -11.88 -0.68
N VAL A 219 -10.61 -11.12 -0.60
CA VAL A 219 -10.59 -9.80 0.01
C VAL A 219 -9.88 -8.79 -0.88
N ASP A 220 -10.30 -7.53 -0.78
CA ASP A 220 -9.66 -6.39 -1.43
C ASP A 220 -9.18 -5.40 -0.37
N PRO A 221 -8.06 -4.66 -0.59
CA PRO A 221 -7.66 -3.57 0.28
C PRO A 221 -8.68 -2.43 0.21
N THR A 222 -9.15 -1.96 1.36
CA THR A 222 -10.11 -0.85 1.45
C THR A 222 -9.60 0.41 0.75
N LYS A 223 -8.33 0.74 0.96
CA LYS A 223 -7.68 1.90 0.33
C LYS A 223 -7.76 1.86 -1.19
N VAL A 224 -7.51 0.70 -1.81
CA VAL A 224 -7.56 0.54 -3.27
C VAL A 224 -8.98 0.72 -3.79
N THR A 225 -9.96 0.06 -3.16
CA THR A 225 -11.37 0.13 -3.54
C THR A 225 -11.92 1.57 -3.41
N ARG A 226 -11.61 2.25 -2.31
CA ARG A 226 -11.99 3.64 -2.06
C ARG A 226 -11.36 4.60 -3.05
N SER A 227 -10.02 4.54 -3.20
CA SER A 227 -9.28 5.46 -4.07
C SER A 227 -9.64 5.30 -5.54
N SER A 228 -9.94 4.08 -5.99
CA SER A 228 -10.37 3.86 -7.37
C SER A 228 -11.71 4.55 -7.67
N LEU A 229 -12.65 4.52 -6.73
CA LEU A 229 -13.94 5.18 -6.85
C LEU A 229 -13.82 6.71 -6.81
N GLU A 230 -13.02 7.23 -5.88
CA GLU A 230 -12.74 8.68 -5.76
C GLU A 230 -12.09 9.23 -7.03
N ASN A 231 -11.07 8.55 -7.55
CA ASN A 231 -10.36 8.95 -8.76
C ASN A 231 -11.27 8.87 -9.99
N ALA A 232 -12.09 7.81 -10.10
CA ALA A 232 -13.03 7.67 -11.20
C ALA A 232 -14.08 8.81 -11.18
N ALA A 233 -14.62 9.14 -10.02
CA ALA A 233 -15.58 10.24 -9.88
C ALA A 233 -14.93 11.60 -10.20
N SER A 234 -13.69 11.83 -9.74
CA SER A 234 -12.93 13.05 -10.04
C SER A 234 -12.70 13.25 -11.55
N ILE A 235 -12.27 12.19 -12.24
CA ILE A 235 -12.05 12.27 -13.70
C ILE A 235 -13.36 12.44 -14.45
N ALA A 236 -14.42 11.72 -14.07
CA ALA A 236 -15.74 11.88 -14.70
C ALA A 236 -16.26 13.32 -14.56
N SER A 237 -16.07 13.93 -13.37
CA SER A 237 -16.46 15.33 -13.14
C SER A 237 -15.65 16.35 -13.97
N CYS A 238 -14.43 16.01 -14.37
CA CYS A 238 -13.61 16.87 -15.24
C CYS A 238 -14.03 16.78 -16.72
N VAL A 239 -14.73 15.72 -17.13
CA VAL A 239 -15.17 15.49 -18.51
C VAL A 239 -16.57 16.09 -18.75
N LEU A 240 -17.39 16.14 -17.70
CA LEU A 240 -18.73 16.75 -17.73
C LEU A 240 -18.68 18.28 -17.64
#